data_19c06bf2997a01b509c5c732f041c388
#
_entry.id   19c06bf2997a01b509c5c732f041c388
#
_cell.length_a   1.000
_cell.length_b   1.000
_cell.length_c   1.000
_cell.angle_alpha   90.00
_cell.angle_beta   90.00
_cell.angle_gamma   90.00
#
_symmetry.space_group_name_H-M   'P 1'
#
loop_
_entity.id
_entity.type
_entity.pdbx_description
1 polymer ?
#
loop_
_entity_poly.entity_id
_entity_poly.type
_entity_poly.pdbx_seq_one_letter_code
_entity_poly.pdbx_strand_id
1 'polypeptide(L)'
;MSSHSDPIGDLAAAISRVLEGRTITELTRLSGGASRETWRFAVDGEPLIIQRQRSGDTRDMEVEASVLRAAAVAGVPVPRLVISGRFDEGARYIIQSWVEGETIARKILRDDVYASARRSLVGQFATALAAVHSIPIDDVAGLPATDQMAQYRQSLDDLNAQLDQAHPAFELAFRWLEGNRPASARRTVVHGDFRLGNVMVGPDGLRAVLDWELAHIGDPMEDLGWLCVRAWRFGSERPVAGLGTREALLAGYEAASGSPADPDALRWWEVLGTLKWGIMCMLQASAHLLGFSRSHELAAIGRRVCENEYDIMLALEGRWSTLGVA
;
A
#
# COMPACT_ATOMS: atom_id res chain seq x y z
N MET A 1 33.57 3.85 -30.86
CA MET A 1 33.62 4.60 -29.59
C MET A 1 32.21 4.53 -29.01
N SER A 2 31.94 3.58 -28.11
CA SER A 2 30.65 3.55 -27.38
C SER A 2 30.64 4.75 -26.43
N SER A 3 29.78 5.73 -26.68
CA SER A 3 29.46 6.76 -25.71
C SER A 3 28.90 6.05 -24.47
N HIS A 4 29.62 6.07 -23.35
CA HIS A 4 29.06 5.72 -22.07
C HIS A 4 27.94 6.76 -21.81
N SER A 5 26.68 6.32 -21.93
CA SER A 5 25.56 7.11 -21.45
C SER A 5 25.75 7.32 -19.94
N ASP A 6 25.68 8.57 -19.48
CA ASP A 6 25.55 8.89 -18.06
C ASP A 6 24.07 8.85 -17.68
N PRO A 7 23.56 7.72 -17.14
CA PRO A 7 22.13 7.56 -16.87
C PRO A 7 21.60 8.57 -15.84
N ILE A 8 22.48 9.10 -14.97
CA ILE A 8 22.11 10.10 -13.97
C ILE A 8 22.00 11.47 -14.62
N GLY A 9 22.98 11.84 -15.43
CA GLY A 9 22.96 13.08 -16.20
C GLY A 9 21.80 13.13 -17.19
N ASP A 10 21.49 12.03 -17.86
CA ASP A 10 20.36 11.91 -18.78
C ASP A 10 19.02 12.11 -18.04
N LEU A 11 18.86 11.51 -16.86
CA LEU A 11 17.66 11.70 -16.03
C LEU A 11 17.55 13.14 -15.51
N ALA A 12 18.65 13.75 -15.04
CA ALA A 12 18.66 15.13 -14.59
C ALA A 12 18.24 16.09 -15.72
N ALA A 13 18.75 15.87 -16.94
CA ALA A 13 18.37 16.66 -18.12
C ALA A 13 16.89 16.46 -18.47
N ALA A 14 16.36 15.24 -18.38
CA ALA A 14 14.94 14.96 -18.61
C ALA A 14 14.06 15.65 -17.56
N ILE A 15 14.40 15.59 -16.27
CA ILE A 15 13.68 16.29 -15.20
C ILE A 15 13.74 17.81 -15.41
N SER A 16 14.90 18.36 -15.77
CA SER A 16 15.05 19.80 -16.04
C SER A 16 14.12 20.26 -17.16
N ARG A 17 14.03 19.49 -18.27
CA ARG A 17 13.11 19.82 -19.38
C ARG A 17 11.65 19.89 -18.93
N VAL A 18 11.18 18.94 -18.16
CA VAL A 18 9.77 18.91 -17.69
C VAL A 18 9.49 19.96 -16.60
N LEU A 19 10.54 20.48 -15.97
CA LEU A 19 10.47 21.59 -15.03
C LEU A 19 10.94 22.93 -15.64
N GLU A 20 10.65 23.13 -16.93
CA GLU A 20 10.84 24.41 -17.65
C GLU A 20 12.30 24.89 -17.66
N GLY A 21 13.27 23.97 -17.69
CA GLY A 21 14.69 24.28 -17.74
C GLY A 21 15.34 24.63 -16.39
N ARG A 22 14.62 24.40 -15.29
CA ARG A 22 15.18 24.66 -13.92
C ARG A 22 16.36 23.73 -13.62
N THR A 23 17.29 24.23 -12.85
CA THR A 23 18.50 23.49 -12.47
C THR A 23 18.19 22.41 -11.44
N ILE A 24 18.59 21.18 -11.76
CA ILE A 24 18.45 20.01 -10.87
C ILE A 24 19.75 19.81 -10.09
N THR A 25 19.63 19.69 -8.78
CA THR A 25 20.76 19.40 -7.88
C THR A 25 20.44 18.21 -6.97
N GLU A 26 21.45 17.62 -6.34
CA GLU A 26 21.31 16.54 -5.35
C GLU A 26 20.54 15.30 -5.85
N LEU A 27 20.59 14.98 -7.16
CA LEU A 27 19.88 13.82 -7.71
C LEU A 27 20.48 12.53 -7.12
N THR A 28 19.70 11.87 -6.27
CA THR A 28 20.10 10.66 -5.54
C THR A 28 19.01 9.61 -5.65
N ARG A 29 19.38 8.38 -6.01
CA ARG A 29 18.45 7.26 -6.06
C ARG A 29 18.13 6.81 -4.64
N LEU A 30 16.85 6.69 -4.33
CA LEU A 30 16.38 6.08 -3.10
C LEU A 30 16.26 4.57 -3.30
N SER A 31 16.59 3.78 -2.26
CA SER A 31 16.29 2.35 -2.25
C SER A 31 14.77 2.19 -2.26
N GLY A 32 14.20 1.70 -3.33
CA GLY A 32 12.76 1.71 -3.46
C GLY A 32 12.19 0.50 -4.17
N GLY A 33 10.87 0.42 -4.14
CA GLY A 33 9.99 -0.64 -4.54
C GLY A 33 10.30 -1.39 -5.85
N ALA A 34 9.67 -2.55 -5.99
CA ALA A 34 9.88 -3.45 -7.12
C ALA A 34 9.41 -2.84 -8.47
N SER A 35 8.42 -1.95 -8.43
CA SER A 35 7.69 -1.45 -9.61
C SER A 35 8.24 -0.17 -10.21
N ARG A 36 8.90 0.68 -9.41
CA ARG A 36 9.30 2.03 -9.83
C ARG A 36 10.71 2.37 -9.41
N GLU A 37 11.31 3.33 -10.14
CA GLU A 37 12.52 4.02 -9.71
C GLU A 37 12.15 5.29 -9.01
N THR A 38 12.62 5.44 -7.77
CA THR A 38 12.37 6.62 -6.96
C THR A 38 13.68 7.37 -6.74
N TRP A 39 13.67 8.67 -7.05
CA TRP A 39 14.84 9.54 -6.89
C TRP A 39 14.45 10.79 -6.10
N ARG A 40 15.35 11.22 -5.22
CA ARG A 40 15.29 12.53 -4.58
C ARG A 40 16.17 13.49 -5.35
N PHE A 41 15.73 14.74 -5.48
CA PHE A 41 16.49 15.83 -6.06
C PHE A 41 16.06 17.17 -5.45
N ALA A 42 16.76 18.27 -5.76
CA ALA A 42 16.36 19.60 -5.35
C ALA A 42 16.26 20.54 -6.55
N VAL A 43 15.30 21.47 -6.49
CA VAL A 43 15.13 22.58 -7.44
C VAL A 43 15.02 23.87 -6.64
N ASP A 44 15.93 24.82 -6.86
CA ASP A 44 16.00 26.08 -6.13
C ASP A 44 16.05 25.90 -4.60
N GLY A 45 16.67 24.80 -4.14
CA GLY A 45 16.75 24.42 -2.73
C GLY A 45 15.51 23.70 -2.18
N GLU A 46 14.42 23.57 -2.94
CA GLU A 46 13.25 22.78 -2.55
C GLU A 46 13.47 21.29 -2.86
N PRO A 47 13.40 20.39 -1.87
CA PRO A 47 13.56 18.97 -2.10
C PRO A 47 12.29 18.36 -2.71
N LEU A 48 12.47 17.58 -3.76
CA LEU A 48 11.43 16.90 -4.51
C LEU A 48 11.74 15.40 -4.67
N ILE A 49 10.71 14.62 -4.98
CA ILE A 49 10.78 13.22 -5.36
C ILE A 49 10.27 13.06 -6.79
N ILE A 50 10.97 12.26 -7.57
CA ILE A 50 10.41 11.71 -8.79
C ILE A 50 10.26 10.19 -8.67
N GLN A 51 9.10 9.70 -9.02
CA GLN A 51 8.84 8.30 -9.31
C GLN A 51 8.76 8.12 -10.82
N ARG A 52 9.59 7.23 -11.35
CA ARG A 52 9.66 6.91 -12.77
C ARG A 52 9.25 5.47 -13.01
N GLN A 53 8.42 5.25 -14.00
CA GLN A 53 7.99 3.93 -14.43
C GLN A 53 9.17 3.11 -14.94
N ARG A 54 9.28 1.85 -14.51
CA ARG A 54 10.27 0.92 -15.07
C ARG A 54 9.79 0.34 -16.39
N SER A 55 10.75 -0.07 -17.21
CA SER A 55 10.46 -0.82 -18.43
C SER A 55 9.69 -2.11 -18.09
N GLY A 56 8.59 -2.33 -18.81
CA GLY A 56 7.69 -3.47 -18.59
C GLY A 56 6.53 -3.21 -17.61
N ASP A 57 6.53 -2.13 -16.85
CA ASP A 57 5.35 -1.72 -16.08
C ASP A 57 4.33 -1.04 -17.01
N THR A 58 3.11 -1.55 -17.02
CA THR A 58 2.02 -1.06 -17.89
C THR A 58 0.99 -0.21 -17.16
N ARG A 59 1.13 -0.02 -15.84
CA ARG A 59 0.16 0.75 -15.04
C ARG A 59 0.13 2.21 -15.47
N ASP A 60 -1.07 2.80 -15.39
CA ASP A 60 -1.23 4.21 -15.74
C ASP A 60 -0.95 5.12 -14.53
N MET A 61 0.25 5.70 -14.48
CA MET A 61 0.63 6.63 -13.41
C MET A 61 -0.21 7.92 -13.41
N GLU A 62 -0.92 8.26 -14.49
CA GLU A 62 -1.81 9.42 -14.49
C GLU A 62 -3.08 9.17 -13.65
N VAL A 63 -3.56 7.92 -13.62
CA VAL A 63 -4.64 7.54 -12.71
C VAL A 63 -4.21 7.79 -11.26
N GLU A 64 -3.00 7.36 -10.88
CA GLU A 64 -2.47 7.63 -9.54
C GLU A 64 -2.28 9.12 -9.25
N ALA A 65 -1.78 9.88 -10.21
CA ALA A 65 -1.67 11.33 -10.08
C ALA A 65 -3.05 12.00 -9.89
N SER A 66 -4.10 11.48 -10.54
CA SER A 66 -5.48 11.98 -10.35
C SER A 66 -5.98 11.68 -8.94
N VAL A 67 -5.70 10.48 -8.42
CA VAL A 67 -6.04 10.10 -7.04
C VAL A 67 -5.31 10.97 -6.03
N LEU A 68 -4.01 11.25 -6.23
CA LEU A 68 -3.24 12.14 -5.35
C LEU A 68 -3.84 13.56 -5.30
N ARG A 69 -4.28 14.10 -6.46
CA ARG A 69 -4.96 15.40 -6.51
C ARG A 69 -6.27 15.38 -5.71
N ALA A 70 -7.11 14.36 -5.96
CA ALA A 70 -8.38 14.21 -5.28
C ALA A 70 -8.21 13.98 -3.77
N ALA A 71 -7.22 13.18 -3.36
CA ALA A 71 -6.88 12.94 -1.96
C ALA A 71 -6.46 14.24 -1.24
N ALA A 72 -5.64 15.08 -1.90
CA ALA A 72 -5.27 16.38 -1.34
C ALA A 72 -6.48 17.29 -1.15
N VAL A 73 -7.42 17.32 -2.11
CA VAL A 73 -8.66 18.09 -2.02
C VAL A 73 -9.57 17.56 -0.89
N ALA A 74 -9.64 16.25 -0.72
CA ALA A 74 -10.40 15.60 0.37
C ALA A 74 -9.76 15.78 1.76
N GLY A 75 -8.59 16.40 1.86
CA GLY A 75 -7.89 16.63 3.13
C GLY A 75 -7.05 15.45 3.62
N VAL A 76 -6.80 14.45 2.77
CA VAL A 76 -5.83 13.39 3.08
C VAL A 76 -4.43 14.01 3.10
N PRO A 77 -3.62 13.79 4.15
CA PRO A 77 -2.23 14.22 4.12
C PRO A 77 -1.48 13.41 3.05
N VAL A 78 -1.09 14.06 1.97
CA VAL A 78 -0.32 13.46 0.87
C VAL A 78 0.82 14.38 0.45
N PRO A 79 1.89 13.87 -0.17
CA PRO A 79 2.88 14.73 -0.80
C PRO A 79 2.20 15.62 -1.85
N ARG A 80 2.55 16.90 -1.89
CA ARG A 80 2.03 17.83 -2.91
C ARG A 80 2.48 17.38 -4.30
N LEU A 81 1.54 17.05 -5.17
CA LEU A 81 1.83 16.77 -6.58
C LEU A 81 2.35 18.05 -7.25
N VAL A 82 3.52 17.97 -7.89
CA VAL A 82 4.11 19.06 -8.66
C VAL A 82 3.69 18.93 -10.12
N ILE A 83 3.99 17.78 -10.72
CA ILE A 83 3.64 17.47 -12.10
C ILE A 83 3.65 15.96 -12.33
N SER A 84 2.82 15.48 -13.23
CA SER A 84 2.85 14.12 -13.77
C SER A 84 2.89 14.17 -15.29
N GLY A 85 3.42 13.13 -15.93
CA GLY A 85 3.48 13.10 -17.38
C GLY A 85 4.28 11.91 -17.91
N ARG A 86 4.77 12.11 -19.13
CA ARG A 86 5.58 11.14 -19.87
C ARG A 86 6.83 11.83 -20.41
N PHE A 87 7.97 11.20 -20.24
CA PHE A 87 9.22 11.62 -20.88
C PHE A 87 9.20 11.30 -22.40
N ASP A 88 10.10 11.92 -23.16
CA ASP A 88 10.21 11.71 -24.60
C ASP A 88 10.46 10.23 -24.98
N GLU A 89 11.19 9.50 -24.16
CA GLU A 89 11.43 8.07 -24.32
C GLU A 89 10.23 7.19 -23.93
N GLY A 90 9.12 7.79 -23.51
CA GLY A 90 7.86 7.10 -23.22
C GLY A 90 7.64 6.68 -21.77
N ALA A 91 8.65 6.71 -20.91
CA ALA A 91 8.49 6.39 -19.49
C ALA A 91 7.60 7.43 -18.78
N ARG A 92 6.63 6.98 -18.00
CA ARG A 92 5.78 7.87 -17.20
C ARG A 92 6.47 8.26 -15.91
N TYR A 93 6.10 9.41 -15.36
CA TYR A 93 6.64 9.94 -14.12
C TYR A 93 5.59 10.71 -13.30
N ILE A 94 5.85 10.76 -11.98
CA ILE A 94 5.18 11.64 -11.03
C ILE A 94 6.28 12.40 -10.27
N ILE A 95 6.21 13.73 -10.23
CA ILE A 95 7.05 14.57 -9.38
C ILE A 95 6.19 15.15 -8.27
N GLN A 96 6.66 15.00 -7.03
CA GLN A 96 5.96 15.42 -5.82
C GLN A 96 6.93 16.01 -4.80
N SER A 97 6.40 16.75 -3.82
CA SER A 97 7.21 17.30 -2.74
C SER A 97 7.84 16.17 -1.90
N TRP A 98 9.05 16.44 -1.39
CA TRP A 98 9.61 15.63 -0.31
C TRP A 98 8.80 15.83 0.97
N VAL A 99 8.51 14.75 1.68
CA VAL A 99 7.93 14.79 3.02
C VAL A 99 8.93 14.18 3.99
N GLU A 100 9.32 14.94 5.00
CA GLU A 100 10.26 14.48 6.00
C GLU A 100 9.58 13.55 7.01
N GLY A 101 10.23 12.44 7.36
CA GLY A 101 9.71 11.46 8.31
C GLY A 101 10.32 10.08 8.12
N GLU A 102 9.69 9.10 8.73
CA GLU A 102 10.11 7.69 8.71
C GLU A 102 9.01 6.82 8.12
N THR A 103 9.40 5.84 7.30
CA THR A 103 8.50 4.81 6.74
C THR A 103 8.80 3.41 7.27
N ILE A 104 9.96 3.23 7.93
CA ILE A 104 10.37 1.92 8.46
C ILE A 104 9.55 1.60 9.70
N ALA A 105 8.58 0.72 9.54
CA ALA A 105 7.62 0.37 10.58
C ALA A 105 8.28 -0.03 11.92
N ARG A 106 9.38 -0.80 11.88
CA ARG A 106 10.08 -1.23 13.10
C ARG A 106 10.66 -0.04 13.88
N LYS A 107 11.14 1.01 13.22
CA LYS A 107 11.60 2.22 13.88
C LYS A 107 10.43 2.99 14.49
N ILE A 108 9.35 3.19 13.72
CA ILE A 108 8.13 3.86 14.21
C ILE A 108 7.60 3.16 15.46
N LEU A 109 7.62 1.83 15.48
CA LEU A 109 7.09 1.05 16.59
C LEU A 109 8.00 0.99 17.83
N ARG A 110 9.31 1.23 17.69
CA ARG A 110 10.29 0.97 18.76
C ARG A 110 11.04 2.21 19.24
N ASP A 111 11.39 3.14 18.33
CA ASP A 111 12.26 4.26 18.68
C ASP A 111 11.50 5.29 19.51
N ASP A 112 12.13 5.82 20.54
CA ASP A 112 11.53 6.73 21.52
C ASP A 112 11.07 8.05 20.90
N VAL A 113 11.72 8.50 19.83
CA VAL A 113 11.33 9.71 19.09
C VAL A 113 9.88 9.66 18.58
N TYR A 114 9.35 8.46 18.32
CA TYR A 114 7.96 8.26 17.86
C TYR A 114 6.98 7.89 18.99
N ALA A 115 7.39 7.94 20.25
CA ALA A 115 6.52 7.56 21.37
C ALA A 115 5.24 8.41 21.46
N SER A 116 5.30 9.69 21.11
CA SER A 116 4.11 10.55 21.02
C SER A 116 3.23 10.20 19.83
N ALA A 117 3.84 10.03 18.65
CA ALA A 117 3.14 9.64 17.44
C ALA A 117 2.35 8.33 17.63
N ARG A 118 2.97 7.29 18.22
CA ARG A 118 2.29 6.01 18.46
C ARG A 118 0.97 6.11 19.22
N ARG A 119 0.81 7.10 20.11
CA ARG A 119 -0.44 7.30 20.86
C ARG A 119 -1.58 7.88 20.03
N SER A 120 -1.26 8.61 18.97
CA SER A 120 -2.24 9.30 18.12
C SER A 120 -2.48 8.61 16.76
N LEU A 121 -1.54 7.76 16.30
CA LEU A 121 -1.55 7.22 14.94
C LEU A 121 -2.81 6.44 14.59
N VAL A 122 -3.41 5.65 15.49
CA VAL A 122 -4.63 4.90 15.16
C VAL A 122 -5.78 5.85 14.85
N GLY A 123 -5.96 6.92 15.64
CA GLY A 123 -6.98 7.94 15.36
C GLY A 123 -6.66 8.73 14.07
N GLN A 124 -5.40 9.06 13.83
CA GLN A 124 -4.97 9.74 12.61
C GLN A 124 -5.15 8.86 11.36
N PHE A 125 -4.91 7.55 11.46
CA PHE A 125 -5.19 6.60 10.37
C PHE A 125 -6.70 6.51 10.09
N ALA A 126 -7.52 6.43 11.14
CA ALA A 126 -8.97 6.42 11.00
C ALA A 126 -9.48 7.69 10.29
N THR A 127 -8.98 8.87 10.69
CA THR A 127 -9.32 10.14 10.04
C THR A 127 -8.84 10.20 8.58
N ALA A 128 -7.60 9.77 8.31
CA ALA A 128 -7.07 9.74 6.95
C ALA A 128 -7.85 8.80 6.04
N LEU A 129 -8.21 7.60 6.52
CA LEU A 129 -9.03 6.64 5.77
C LEU A 129 -10.46 7.16 5.55
N ALA A 130 -11.06 7.83 6.53
CA ALA A 130 -12.36 8.49 6.34
C ALA A 130 -12.30 9.54 5.23
N ALA A 131 -11.22 10.32 5.16
CA ALA A 131 -10.99 11.29 4.09
C ALA A 131 -10.76 10.61 2.74
N VAL A 132 -9.97 9.51 2.66
CA VAL A 132 -9.81 8.71 1.44
C VAL A 132 -11.15 8.23 0.92
N HIS A 133 -11.96 7.65 1.80
CA HIS A 133 -13.27 7.08 1.45
C HIS A 133 -14.35 8.14 1.17
N SER A 134 -14.07 9.42 1.42
CA SER A 134 -14.93 10.54 1.06
C SER A 134 -14.64 11.11 -0.34
N ILE A 135 -13.55 10.68 -0.99
CA ILE A 135 -13.22 11.14 -2.36
C ILE A 135 -14.37 10.75 -3.30
N PRO A 136 -14.97 11.72 -4.03
CA PRO A 136 -15.99 11.38 -5.02
C PRO A 136 -15.40 10.48 -6.11
N ILE A 137 -16.08 9.38 -6.41
CA ILE A 137 -15.60 8.41 -7.44
C ILE A 137 -15.47 9.08 -8.80
N ASP A 138 -16.34 10.02 -9.10
CA ASP A 138 -16.36 10.74 -10.38
C ASP A 138 -15.15 11.69 -10.55
N ASP A 139 -14.47 12.05 -9.46
CA ASP A 139 -13.27 12.90 -9.50
C ASP A 139 -11.99 12.12 -9.87
N VAL A 140 -12.06 10.79 -9.92
CA VAL A 140 -10.92 9.90 -10.15
C VAL A 140 -11.17 8.94 -11.32
N ALA A 141 -11.18 9.49 -12.52
CA ALA A 141 -11.41 8.70 -13.73
C ALA A 141 -10.34 7.60 -13.91
N GLY A 142 -10.78 6.42 -14.34
CA GLY A 142 -9.89 5.31 -14.68
C GLY A 142 -9.51 4.41 -13.51
N LEU A 143 -10.01 4.65 -12.29
CA LEU A 143 -9.83 3.69 -11.19
C LEU A 143 -10.56 2.38 -11.52
N PRO A 144 -9.87 1.22 -11.36
CA PRO A 144 -10.53 -0.08 -11.53
C PRO A 144 -11.59 -0.29 -10.44
N ALA A 145 -12.68 -0.96 -10.81
CA ALA A 145 -13.65 -1.49 -9.85
C ALA A 145 -13.51 -3.01 -9.86
N THR A 146 -12.86 -3.56 -8.86
CA THR A 146 -12.47 -4.97 -8.84
C THR A 146 -13.16 -5.71 -7.71
N ASP A 147 -13.73 -6.90 -7.99
CA ASP A 147 -14.05 -7.86 -6.93
C ASP A 147 -12.75 -8.53 -6.48
N GLN A 148 -12.24 -8.10 -5.35
CA GLN A 148 -10.98 -8.57 -4.77
C GLN A 148 -11.00 -10.09 -4.54
N MET A 149 -12.14 -10.64 -4.09
CA MET A 149 -12.25 -12.06 -3.83
C MET A 149 -12.15 -12.88 -5.12
N ALA A 150 -12.85 -12.47 -6.19
CA ALA A 150 -12.77 -13.12 -7.49
C ALA A 150 -11.36 -13.01 -8.10
N GLN A 151 -10.72 -11.84 -7.98
CA GLN A 151 -9.36 -11.63 -8.48
C GLN A 151 -8.35 -12.55 -7.79
N TYR A 152 -8.38 -12.63 -6.45
CA TYR A 152 -7.42 -13.47 -5.72
C TYR A 152 -7.75 -14.96 -5.85
N ARG A 153 -9.01 -15.34 -6.08
CA ARG A 153 -9.38 -16.71 -6.45
C ARG A 153 -8.69 -17.11 -7.75
N GLN A 154 -8.83 -16.30 -8.78
CA GLN A 154 -8.18 -16.58 -10.07
C GLN A 154 -6.66 -16.63 -9.94
N SER A 155 -6.06 -15.68 -9.19
CA SER A 155 -4.61 -15.67 -8.96
C SER A 155 -4.13 -16.93 -8.25
N LEU A 156 -4.86 -17.45 -7.28
CA LEU A 156 -4.50 -18.68 -6.58
C LEU A 156 -4.58 -19.89 -7.52
N ASP A 157 -5.64 -19.99 -8.33
CA ASP A 157 -5.81 -21.09 -9.29
C ASP A 157 -4.66 -21.13 -10.30
N ASP A 158 -4.29 -19.95 -10.85
CA ASP A 158 -3.20 -19.82 -11.81
C ASP A 158 -1.85 -20.20 -11.17
N LEU A 159 -1.58 -19.75 -9.94
CA LEU A 159 -0.34 -20.04 -9.21
C LEU A 159 -0.26 -21.52 -8.82
N ASN A 160 -1.34 -22.13 -8.35
CA ASN A 160 -1.39 -23.55 -8.02
C ASN A 160 -1.08 -24.42 -9.26
N ALA A 161 -1.66 -24.07 -10.40
CA ALA A 161 -1.39 -24.77 -11.65
C ALA A 161 0.07 -24.56 -12.12
N GLN A 162 0.59 -23.34 -12.01
CA GLN A 162 1.94 -23.00 -12.47
C GLN A 162 3.05 -23.61 -11.61
N LEU A 163 2.83 -23.70 -10.30
CA LEU A 163 3.81 -24.20 -9.33
C LEU A 163 3.61 -25.67 -8.95
N ASP A 164 2.54 -26.31 -9.44
CA ASP A 164 2.10 -27.67 -9.05
C ASP A 164 2.02 -27.81 -7.52
N GLN A 165 1.36 -26.83 -6.88
CA GLN A 165 1.20 -26.77 -5.44
C GLN A 165 -0.27 -26.56 -5.08
N ALA A 166 -0.68 -27.10 -3.92
CA ALA A 166 -2.02 -26.89 -3.37
C ALA A 166 -1.91 -26.21 -1.99
N HIS A 167 -2.83 -25.29 -1.73
CA HIS A 167 -2.92 -24.53 -0.48
C HIS A 167 -4.28 -24.73 0.20
N PRO A 168 -4.49 -25.87 0.91
CA PRO A 168 -5.79 -26.21 1.53
C PRO A 168 -6.31 -25.16 2.51
N ALA A 169 -5.41 -24.47 3.24
CA ALA A 169 -5.80 -23.40 4.16
C ALA A 169 -6.41 -22.21 3.41
N PHE A 170 -5.88 -21.86 2.22
CA PHE A 170 -6.44 -20.81 1.37
C PHE A 170 -7.80 -21.21 0.78
N GLU A 171 -7.97 -22.49 0.42
CA GLU A 171 -9.27 -23.02 -0.03
C GLU A 171 -10.34 -22.94 1.08
N LEU A 172 -9.96 -23.24 2.32
CA LEU A 172 -10.86 -23.09 3.46
C LEU A 172 -11.19 -21.63 3.72
N ALA A 173 -10.23 -20.72 3.56
CA ALA A 173 -10.47 -19.28 3.66
C ALA A 173 -11.50 -18.80 2.64
N PHE A 174 -11.37 -19.18 1.37
CA PHE A 174 -12.34 -18.83 0.33
C PHE A 174 -13.75 -19.32 0.66
N ARG A 175 -13.90 -20.57 1.09
CA ARG A 175 -15.21 -21.11 1.51
C ARG A 175 -15.81 -20.34 2.67
N TRP A 176 -14.99 -19.99 3.67
CA TRP A 176 -15.45 -19.19 4.80
C TRP A 176 -15.88 -17.78 4.35
N LEU A 177 -15.08 -17.14 3.51
CA LEU A 177 -15.38 -15.82 2.95
C LEU A 177 -16.68 -15.81 2.13
N GLU A 178 -16.93 -16.83 1.32
CA GLU A 178 -18.17 -17.00 0.57
C GLU A 178 -19.39 -17.11 1.49
N GLY A 179 -19.28 -17.92 2.55
CA GLY A 179 -20.37 -18.16 3.51
C GLY A 179 -20.62 -17.01 4.50
N ASN A 180 -19.68 -16.07 4.64
CA ASN A 180 -19.75 -14.99 5.63
C ASN A 180 -19.66 -13.58 4.99
N ARG A 181 -19.96 -13.45 3.70
CA ARG A 181 -19.85 -12.16 3.01
C ARG A 181 -20.76 -11.11 3.68
N PRO A 182 -20.25 -9.91 3.99
CA PRO A 182 -21.06 -8.82 4.55
C PRO A 182 -22.25 -8.47 3.66
N ALA A 183 -23.39 -8.15 4.27
CA ALA A 183 -24.65 -7.90 3.54
C ALA A 183 -24.64 -6.59 2.73
N SER A 184 -23.83 -5.60 3.10
CA SER A 184 -23.71 -4.35 2.38
C SER A 184 -22.25 -4.06 2.03
N ALA A 185 -21.99 -3.86 0.74
CA ALA A 185 -20.73 -3.30 0.26
C ALA A 185 -20.98 -1.84 -0.12
N ARG A 186 -20.36 -0.90 0.59
CA ARG A 186 -20.26 0.49 0.13
C ARG A 186 -19.25 0.55 -1.00
N ARG A 187 -19.43 1.51 -1.91
CA ARG A 187 -18.46 1.76 -2.98
C ARG A 187 -17.84 3.13 -2.77
N THR A 188 -16.55 3.12 -2.49
CA THR A 188 -15.74 4.33 -2.28
C THR A 188 -14.41 4.18 -3.01
N VAL A 189 -13.65 5.25 -3.11
CA VAL A 189 -12.21 5.14 -3.40
C VAL A 189 -11.56 4.47 -2.19
N VAL A 190 -10.75 3.44 -2.42
CA VAL A 190 -9.92 2.79 -1.39
C VAL A 190 -8.46 2.90 -1.79
N HIS A 191 -7.59 2.97 -0.80
CA HIS A 191 -6.14 3.03 -1.02
C HIS A 191 -5.58 1.67 -1.50
N GLY A 192 -6.13 0.55 -0.96
CA GLY A 192 -5.78 -0.81 -1.32
C GLY A 192 -4.49 -1.36 -0.71
N ASP A 193 -3.60 -0.50 -0.17
CA ASP A 193 -2.37 -0.89 0.55
C ASP A 193 -2.03 0.05 1.73
N PHE A 194 -3.05 0.46 2.49
CA PHE A 194 -2.86 1.35 3.64
C PHE A 194 -2.27 0.60 4.83
N ARG A 195 -0.99 0.80 5.10
CA ARG A 195 -0.24 0.11 6.17
C ARG A 195 0.97 0.95 6.61
N LEU A 196 1.56 0.63 7.79
CA LEU A 196 2.90 1.11 8.12
C LEU A 196 3.89 0.67 7.04
N GLY A 197 4.67 1.57 6.55
CA GLY A 197 5.55 1.37 5.38
C GLY A 197 5.06 2.17 4.17
N ASN A 198 3.75 2.41 4.06
CA ASN A 198 3.15 3.26 3.04
C ASN A 198 2.59 4.57 3.65
N VAL A 199 3.04 4.92 4.85
CA VAL A 199 2.76 6.21 5.48
C VAL A 199 4.06 6.85 5.95
N MET A 200 4.15 8.17 5.86
CA MET A 200 5.25 8.96 6.42
C MET A 200 4.87 9.42 7.83
N VAL A 201 5.70 9.10 8.80
CA VAL A 201 5.43 9.40 10.22
C VAL A 201 6.52 10.32 10.76
N GLY A 202 6.10 11.44 11.35
CA GLY A 202 6.96 12.31 12.15
C GLY A 202 6.88 12.00 13.65
N PRO A 203 7.67 12.68 14.49
CA PRO A 203 7.58 12.54 15.94
C PRO A 203 6.20 12.89 16.52
N ASP A 204 5.45 13.70 15.82
CA ASP A 204 4.13 14.23 16.13
C ASP A 204 2.96 13.40 15.57
N GLY A 205 3.23 12.50 14.59
CA GLY A 205 2.22 11.62 13.99
C GLY A 205 2.32 11.48 12.48
N LEU A 206 1.17 11.21 11.85
CA LEU A 206 1.03 11.01 10.40
C LEU A 206 1.32 12.31 9.64
N ARG A 207 2.24 12.23 8.68
CA ARG A 207 2.61 13.35 7.79
C ARG A 207 2.14 13.18 6.37
N ALA A 208 2.14 11.95 5.86
CA ALA A 208 1.62 11.67 4.52
C ALA A 208 1.23 10.21 4.35
N VAL A 209 0.23 9.98 3.49
CA VAL A 209 -0.13 8.68 2.91
C VAL A 209 0.55 8.56 1.57
N LEU A 210 1.24 7.45 1.34
CA LEU A 210 2.12 7.19 0.19
C LEU A 210 1.63 5.96 -0.58
N ASP A 211 2.13 5.78 -1.79
CA ASP A 211 2.00 4.55 -2.60
C ASP A 211 0.56 4.18 -2.96
N TRP A 212 -0.02 4.99 -3.83
CA TRP A 212 -1.40 4.87 -4.31
C TRP A 212 -1.58 3.94 -5.51
N GLU A 213 -0.57 3.14 -5.82
CA GLU A 213 -0.56 2.28 -7.03
C GLU A 213 -1.63 1.17 -7.02
N LEU A 214 -2.16 0.82 -5.85
CA LEU A 214 -3.24 -0.15 -5.68
C LEU A 214 -4.62 0.49 -5.43
N ALA A 215 -4.73 1.81 -5.58
CA ALA A 215 -6.01 2.49 -5.41
C ALA A 215 -7.04 1.99 -6.42
N HIS A 216 -8.25 1.78 -5.94
CA HIS A 216 -9.38 1.29 -6.75
C HIS A 216 -10.72 1.66 -6.11
N ILE A 217 -11.82 1.31 -6.80
CA ILE A 217 -13.17 1.47 -6.25
C ILE A 217 -13.54 0.16 -5.53
N GLY A 218 -13.67 0.23 -4.20
CA GLY A 218 -13.90 -0.91 -3.33
C GLY A 218 -14.78 -0.58 -2.12
N ASP A 219 -14.82 -1.52 -1.18
CA ASP A 219 -15.48 -1.34 0.12
C ASP A 219 -14.51 -0.65 1.09
N PRO A 220 -14.90 0.42 1.82
CA PRO A 220 -14.02 1.11 2.76
C PRO A 220 -13.47 0.21 3.87
N MET A 221 -14.18 -0.86 4.22
CA MET A 221 -13.72 -1.82 5.22
C MET A 221 -12.50 -2.63 4.75
N GLU A 222 -12.19 -2.64 3.45
CA GLU A 222 -10.96 -3.24 2.90
C GLU A 222 -9.70 -2.60 3.50
N ASP A 223 -9.59 -1.28 3.47
CA ASP A 223 -8.42 -0.58 4.01
C ASP A 223 -8.30 -0.74 5.53
N LEU A 224 -9.44 -0.72 6.25
CA LEU A 224 -9.46 -0.96 7.69
C LEU A 224 -9.03 -2.39 8.03
N GLY A 225 -9.52 -3.38 7.29
CA GLY A 225 -9.13 -4.79 7.44
C GLY A 225 -7.67 -5.03 7.08
N TRP A 226 -7.20 -4.42 5.99
CA TRP A 226 -5.80 -4.51 5.57
C TRP A 226 -4.83 -4.00 6.64
N LEU A 227 -5.15 -2.88 7.27
CA LEU A 227 -4.37 -2.29 8.37
C LEU A 227 -4.26 -3.23 9.58
N CYS A 228 -5.21 -4.16 9.74
CA CYS A 228 -5.26 -5.13 10.84
C CYS A 228 -4.54 -6.45 10.54
N VAL A 229 -4.19 -6.76 9.30
CA VAL A 229 -3.49 -8.00 8.92
C VAL A 229 -2.22 -8.18 9.73
N ARG A 230 -1.98 -9.40 10.25
CA ARG A 230 -0.88 -9.68 11.17
C ARG A 230 0.51 -9.36 10.59
N ALA A 231 0.68 -9.52 9.29
CA ALA A 231 1.93 -9.18 8.60
C ALA A 231 2.36 -7.72 8.84
N TRP A 232 1.40 -6.81 9.03
CA TRP A 232 1.65 -5.37 9.23
C TRP A 232 1.79 -4.96 10.69
N ARG A 233 1.82 -5.91 11.63
CA ARG A 233 2.01 -5.65 13.07
C ARG A 233 3.49 -5.68 13.48
N PHE A 234 4.38 -6.17 12.61
CA PHE A 234 5.85 -6.22 12.80
C PHE A 234 6.29 -6.82 14.14
N GLY A 235 5.55 -7.86 14.60
CA GLY A 235 5.81 -8.57 15.84
C GLY A 235 5.14 -7.97 17.09
N SER A 236 4.33 -6.91 16.92
CA SER A 236 3.47 -6.40 17.99
C SER A 236 2.18 -7.24 18.08
N GLU A 237 1.66 -7.37 19.28
CA GLU A 237 0.39 -8.06 19.54
C GLU A 237 -0.82 -7.16 19.30
N ARG A 238 -0.63 -5.84 19.23
CA ARG A 238 -1.70 -4.88 18.95
C ARG A 238 -2.17 -5.04 17.50
N PRO A 239 -3.49 -5.28 17.28
CA PRO A 239 -3.99 -5.69 15.98
C PRO A 239 -3.91 -4.62 14.88
N VAL A 240 -4.01 -3.34 15.23
CA VAL A 240 -4.03 -2.26 14.23
C VAL A 240 -2.59 -1.77 14.01
N ALA A 241 -1.97 -2.20 12.94
CA ALA A 241 -0.60 -1.83 12.54
C ALA A 241 0.45 -1.94 13.65
N GLY A 242 0.20 -2.78 14.67
CA GLY A 242 1.05 -2.88 15.85
C GLY A 242 0.88 -1.76 16.88
N LEU A 243 -0.12 -0.88 16.73
CA LEU A 243 -0.27 0.37 17.50
C LEU A 243 -1.45 0.37 18.46
N GLY A 244 -2.60 -0.20 18.11
CA GLY A 244 -3.82 -0.12 18.91
C GLY A 244 -4.81 -1.24 18.66
N THR A 245 -6.05 -1.06 19.12
CA THR A 245 -7.13 -2.03 19.05
C THR A 245 -8.05 -1.78 17.87
N ARG A 246 -8.80 -2.81 17.43
CA ARG A 246 -9.79 -2.72 16.36
C ARG A 246 -10.94 -1.79 16.75
N GLU A 247 -11.35 -1.84 18.01
CA GLU A 247 -12.41 -0.99 18.56
C GLU A 247 -12.03 0.49 18.46
N ALA A 248 -10.77 0.84 18.79
CA ALA A 248 -10.28 2.22 18.68
C ALA A 248 -10.23 2.68 17.22
N LEU A 249 -9.87 1.80 16.27
CA LEU A 249 -9.88 2.10 14.84
C LEU A 249 -11.30 2.34 14.34
N LEU A 250 -12.23 1.41 14.63
CA LEU A 250 -13.63 1.52 14.20
C LEU A 250 -14.29 2.77 14.77
N ALA A 251 -14.16 3.00 16.08
CA ALA A 251 -14.73 4.19 16.72
C ALA A 251 -14.17 5.51 16.14
N GLY A 252 -12.85 5.54 15.88
CA GLY A 252 -12.21 6.70 15.24
C GLY A 252 -12.71 6.92 13.80
N TYR A 253 -12.88 5.83 13.04
CA TYR A 253 -13.38 5.90 11.67
C TYR A 253 -14.86 6.35 11.64
N GLU A 254 -15.71 5.81 12.50
CA GLU A 254 -17.13 6.24 12.62
C GLU A 254 -17.23 7.73 12.97
N ALA A 255 -16.43 8.18 13.94
CA ALA A 255 -16.40 9.58 14.35
C ALA A 255 -15.96 10.51 13.22
N ALA A 256 -14.99 10.08 12.39
CA ALA A 256 -14.45 10.90 11.30
C ALA A 256 -15.32 10.85 10.04
N SER A 257 -15.88 9.68 9.69
CA SER A 257 -16.64 9.48 8.46
C SER A 257 -18.14 9.77 8.60
N GLY A 258 -18.65 9.78 9.83
CA GLY A 258 -20.10 9.82 10.10
C GLY A 258 -20.87 8.57 9.65
N SER A 259 -20.16 7.48 9.33
CA SER A 259 -20.73 6.24 8.83
C SER A 259 -20.41 5.07 9.75
N PRO A 260 -21.35 4.15 9.98
CA PRO A 260 -21.08 2.98 10.81
C PRO A 260 -19.98 2.10 10.20
N ALA A 261 -19.16 1.51 11.07
CA ALA A 261 -18.12 0.58 10.73
C ALA A 261 -18.40 -0.77 11.43
N ASP A 262 -18.76 -1.77 10.62
CA ASP A 262 -19.21 -3.07 11.11
C ASP A 262 -18.02 -3.95 11.51
N PRO A 263 -17.93 -4.41 12.77
CA PRO A 263 -16.87 -5.32 13.23
C PRO A 263 -16.84 -6.66 12.49
N ASP A 264 -17.98 -7.20 12.05
CA ASP A 264 -18.04 -8.44 11.29
C ASP A 264 -17.52 -8.24 9.86
N ALA A 265 -17.80 -7.10 9.25
CA ALA A 265 -17.20 -6.71 7.97
C ALA A 265 -15.68 -6.49 8.12
N LEU A 266 -15.21 -5.86 9.21
CA LEU A 266 -13.78 -5.73 9.48
C LEU A 266 -13.10 -7.10 9.57
N ARG A 267 -13.72 -8.05 10.29
CA ARG A 267 -13.22 -9.41 10.39
C ARG A 267 -13.13 -10.10 9.04
N TRP A 268 -14.18 -9.97 8.22
CA TRP A 268 -14.20 -10.54 6.89
C TRP A 268 -13.05 -9.99 6.02
N TRP A 269 -12.86 -8.68 6.02
CA TRP A 269 -11.81 -8.03 5.26
C TRP A 269 -10.40 -8.33 5.79
N GLU A 270 -10.22 -8.53 7.09
CA GLU A 270 -8.93 -8.95 7.65
C GLU A 270 -8.57 -10.39 7.23
N VAL A 271 -9.55 -11.32 7.15
CA VAL A 271 -9.35 -12.66 6.60
C VAL A 271 -8.99 -12.59 5.13
N LEU A 272 -9.75 -11.84 4.33
CA LEU A 272 -9.44 -11.66 2.91
C LEU A 272 -8.07 -10.99 2.72
N GLY A 273 -7.74 -10.00 3.54
CA GLY A 273 -6.43 -9.35 3.52
C GLY A 273 -5.27 -10.32 3.84
N THR A 274 -5.47 -11.22 4.81
CA THR A 274 -4.47 -12.25 5.13
C THR A 274 -4.28 -13.22 3.96
N LEU A 275 -5.37 -13.66 3.34
CA LEU A 275 -5.35 -14.48 2.13
C LEU A 275 -4.68 -13.75 0.95
N LYS A 276 -5.07 -12.51 0.69
CA LYS A 276 -4.46 -11.59 -0.30
C LYS A 276 -2.94 -11.56 -0.14
N TRP A 277 -2.44 -11.32 1.08
CA TRP A 277 -1.01 -11.26 1.33
C TRP A 277 -0.32 -12.60 1.10
N GLY A 278 -0.92 -13.72 1.49
CA GLY A 278 -0.40 -15.06 1.20
C GLY A 278 -0.23 -15.30 -0.30
N ILE A 279 -1.26 -14.97 -1.11
CA ILE A 279 -1.22 -15.10 -2.57
C ILE A 279 -0.20 -14.13 -3.19
N MET A 280 -0.10 -12.90 -2.70
CA MET A 280 0.95 -11.95 -3.13
C MET A 280 2.36 -12.48 -2.83
N CYS A 281 2.57 -13.15 -1.70
CA CYS A 281 3.84 -13.80 -1.38
C CYS A 281 4.16 -14.95 -2.35
N MET A 282 3.16 -15.75 -2.75
CA MET A 282 3.32 -16.77 -3.78
C MET A 282 3.70 -16.15 -5.13
N LEU A 283 2.99 -15.10 -5.54
CA LEU A 283 3.25 -14.40 -6.80
C LEU A 283 4.68 -13.82 -6.85
N GLN A 284 5.14 -13.20 -5.76
CA GLN A 284 6.50 -12.67 -5.69
C GLN A 284 7.55 -13.79 -5.70
N ALA A 285 7.32 -14.88 -4.98
CA ALA A 285 8.21 -16.03 -4.99
C ALA A 285 8.25 -16.73 -6.35
N SER A 286 7.13 -16.82 -7.08
CA SER A 286 7.06 -17.43 -8.40
C SER A 286 7.98 -16.73 -9.41
N ALA A 287 8.12 -15.40 -9.33
CA ALA A 287 9.05 -14.65 -10.17
C ALA A 287 10.51 -15.10 -9.99
N HIS A 288 10.90 -15.50 -8.77
CA HIS A 288 12.21 -16.08 -8.50
C HIS A 288 12.30 -17.53 -8.96
N LEU A 289 11.33 -18.37 -8.62
CA LEU A 289 11.31 -19.80 -8.91
C LEU A 289 11.29 -20.09 -10.41
N LEU A 290 10.58 -19.29 -11.18
CA LEU A 290 10.45 -19.43 -12.63
C LEU A 290 11.54 -18.69 -13.41
N GLY A 291 12.46 -18.02 -12.71
CA GLY A 291 13.62 -17.38 -13.32
C GLY A 291 13.35 -16.00 -13.95
N PHE A 292 12.17 -15.43 -13.79
CA PHE A 292 11.88 -14.07 -14.27
C PHE A 292 12.70 -13.01 -13.56
N SER A 293 12.96 -13.20 -12.25
CA SER A 293 13.78 -12.31 -11.44
C SER A 293 14.49 -13.08 -10.34
N ARG A 294 15.80 -13.26 -10.45
CA ARG A 294 16.61 -13.92 -9.40
C ARG A 294 16.89 -12.94 -8.27
N SER A 295 16.15 -13.08 -7.16
CA SER A 295 16.28 -12.23 -5.98
C SER A 295 16.17 -13.07 -4.71
N HIS A 296 17.12 -12.90 -3.79
CA HIS A 296 17.05 -13.52 -2.46
C HIS A 296 15.85 -13.01 -1.66
N GLU A 297 15.47 -11.76 -1.86
CA GLU A 297 14.29 -11.15 -1.21
C GLU A 297 13.00 -11.82 -1.68
N LEU A 298 12.82 -12.01 -3.00
CA LEU A 298 11.64 -12.68 -3.56
C LEU A 298 11.57 -14.15 -3.11
N ALA A 299 12.71 -14.85 -3.03
CA ALA A 299 12.76 -16.21 -2.49
C ALA A 299 12.38 -16.25 -1.00
N ALA A 300 12.88 -15.29 -0.20
CA ALA A 300 12.60 -15.24 1.23
C ALA A 300 11.13 -14.90 1.52
N ILE A 301 10.48 -14.07 0.69
CA ILE A 301 9.08 -13.68 0.86
C ILE A 301 8.13 -14.89 0.71
N GLY A 302 8.48 -15.89 -0.11
CA GLY A 302 7.73 -17.13 -0.27
C GLY A 302 7.58 -17.92 1.03
N ARG A 303 8.49 -17.76 1.99
CA ARG A 303 8.38 -18.38 3.32
C ARG A 303 7.21 -17.83 4.15
N ARG A 304 6.70 -16.64 3.79
CA ARG A 304 5.55 -16.04 4.47
C ARG A 304 4.22 -16.67 4.10
N VAL A 305 4.17 -17.52 3.08
CA VAL A 305 2.95 -18.22 2.68
C VAL A 305 2.44 -19.06 3.86
N CYS A 306 3.29 -19.87 4.48
CA CYS A 306 2.90 -20.71 5.64
C CYS A 306 2.55 -19.87 6.88
N GLU A 307 3.11 -18.68 7.07
CA GLU A 307 2.70 -17.76 8.13
C GLU A 307 1.24 -17.35 7.93
N ASN A 308 0.85 -17.00 6.69
CA ASN A 308 -0.52 -16.62 6.36
C ASN A 308 -1.50 -17.79 6.45
N GLU A 309 -1.10 -18.98 6.02
CA GLU A 309 -1.90 -20.21 6.20
C GLU A 309 -2.20 -20.46 7.68
N TYR A 310 -1.19 -20.34 8.54
CA TYR A 310 -1.35 -20.45 9.98
C TYR A 310 -2.30 -19.39 10.56
N ASP A 311 -2.12 -18.13 10.16
CA ASP A 311 -2.95 -17.02 10.63
C ASP A 311 -4.42 -17.18 10.19
N ILE A 312 -4.66 -17.68 8.97
CA ILE A 312 -6.00 -18.04 8.47
C ILE A 312 -6.61 -19.13 9.33
N MET A 313 -5.89 -20.21 9.60
CA MET A 313 -6.43 -21.31 10.41
C MET A 313 -6.83 -20.84 11.81
N LEU A 314 -6.01 -20.01 12.46
CA LEU A 314 -6.36 -19.41 13.75
C LEU A 314 -7.62 -18.52 13.65
N ALA A 315 -7.75 -17.76 12.59
CA ALA A 315 -8.92 -16.91 12.36
C ALA A 315 -10.21 -17.74 12.19
N LEU A 316 -10.15 -18.83 11.40
CA LEU A 316 -11.28 -19.73 11.15
C LEU A 316 -11.69 -20.55 12.39
N GLU A 317 -10.75 -20.90 13.27
CA GLU A 317 -11.03 -21.55 14.56
C GLU A 317 -11.67 -20.61 15.60
N GLY A 318 -11.97 -19.37 15.26
CA GLY A 318 -12.52 -18.39 16.19
C GLY A 318 -11.50 -17.84 17.19
N ARG A 319 -10.22 -18.16 17.03
CA ARG A 319 -9.09 -17.64 17.84
C ARG A 319 -8.63 -16.26 17.39
N TRP A 320 -9.53 -15.55 16.78
CA TRP A 320 -9.32 -14.20 16.27
C TRP A 320 -8.91 -13.21 17.36
N SER A 321 -9.53 -13.33 18.54
CA SER A 321 -9.21 -12.50 19.70
C SER A 321 -7.82 -12.79 20.26
N THR A 322 -7.31 -14.03 20.12
CA THR A 322 -5.98 -14.43 20.59
C THR A 322 -4.86 -14.02 19.62
N LEU A 323 -5.19 -13.60 18.41
CA LEU A 323 -4.25 -12.98 17.47
C LEU A 323 -3.91 -11.53 17.85
N GLY A 324 -4.10 -11.15 19.08
CA GLY A 324 -3.83 -9.80 19.57
C GLY A 324 -4.19 -9.57 21.05
N VAL A 325 -4.30 -10.64 21.85
CA VAL A 325 -4.50 -10.53 23.29
C VAL A 325 -3.46 -11.39 24.00
N ALA A 326 -2.50 -10.78 24.61
CA ALA A 326 -1.94 -11.13 25.90
C ALA A 326 -1.99 -9.89 26.77
#